data_e8f1b14116f69b813bcc17b3eefcdd32
#
_entry.id   e8f1b14116f69b813bcc17b3eefcdd32
#
_cell.length_a   1.000
_cell.length_b   1.000
_cell.length_c   1.000
_cell.angle_alpha   90.00
_cell.angle_beta   90.00
_cell.angle_gamma   90.00
#
_symmetry.space_group_name_H-M   'P 1'
#
loop_
_entity.id
_entity.type
_entity.pdbx_description
1 polymer ?
#
loop_
_entity_poly.entity_id
_entity_poly.type
_entity_poly.pdbx_seq_one_letter_code
_entity_poly.pdbx_strand_id
1 'polypeptide(L)'
;DSMETQTTELRGIATAKPASSWADKVTWNGDFRYRYESIDNDRTDEDRNRNRVRARIGMTAQVTDDVQAGVALASGSDDPVSSNQTLGGGGTSKGINLDMAYIDWKFAENLHLVAGKTKNPFYSVGKNSLVWDSDYRPEGAHVSFDNGAFWAIAGYHFLESDNKGGTQDVEEMMGAQIGYNGKMSDNVEFKVGASYFYVPVEGSDFFYDGESFGNSELGSTGTYEFDYETVELFAELSTKVAGIKTTFFGDYVKNNDADEDTGFSLGMKLGSAKNKGDWQFGYTYEDLEADAVFATFTDSNFGGGGTDVKGHKFNAAYAFSKNTSLSVTYFDNEYGDFTRAEELDFDRLQVDVKTKF
;
A
#
# COMPACT_ATOMS: atom_id res chain seq x y z
N ASP A 1 -38.22 -54.32 -7.93
CA ASP A 1 -38.34 -53.17 -8.85
C ASP A 1 -38.46 -51.83 -8.12
N SER A 2 -39.34 -51.72 -7.07
CA SER A 2 -39.55 -50.44 -6.35
C SER A 2 -38.32 -49.97 -5.55
N MET A 3 -37.59 -50.87 -4.88
CA MET A 3 -36.41 -50.52 -4.09
C MET A 3 -35.16 -50.22 -4.95
N GLU A 4 -35.00 -50.88 -6.07
CA GLU A 4 -33.90 -50.59 -7.00
C GLU A 4 -34.07 -49.25 -7.68
N THR A 5 -35.31 -48.87 -8.03
CA THR A 5 -35.63 -47.56 -8.59
C THR A 5 -35.36 -46.44 -7.60
N GLN A 6 -35.78 -46.59 -6.32
CA GLN A 6 -35.50 -45.63 -5.26
C GLN A 6 -34.00 -45.52 -4.92
N THR A 7 -33.25 -46.63 -4.98
CA THR A 7 -31.80 -46.61 -4.74
C THR A 7 -31.06 -45.92 -5.88
N THR A 8 -31.55 -46.07 -7.11
CA THR A 8 -30.98 -45.41 -8.29
C THR A 8 -31.26 -43.91 -8.29
N GLU A 9 -32.49 -43.49 -7.87
CA GLU A 9 -32.82 -42.07 -7.69
C GLU A 9 -32.01 -41.43 -6.57
N LEU A 10 -31.85 -42.08 -5.42
CA LEU A 10 -31.02 -41.58 -4.32
C LEU A 10 -29.53 -41.50 -4.70
N ARG A 11 -29.01 -42.43 -5.50
CA ARG A 11 -27.64 -42.33 -6.04
C ARG A 11 -27.52 -41.19 -7.04
N GLY A 12 -28.51 -40.96 -7.88
CA GLY A 12 -28.58 -39.85 -8.80
C GLY A 12 -28.55 -38.50 -8.10
N ILE A 13 -29.29 -38.37 -6.98
CA ILE A 13 -29.31 -37.17 -6.15
C ILE A 13 -27.95 -37.00 -5.43
N ALA A 14 -27.33 -38.07 -4.93
CA ALA A 14 -26.04 -38.03 -4.24
C ALA A 14 -24.85 -37.72 -5.19
N THR A 15 -25.01 -37.98 -6.50
CA THR A 15 -23.99 -37.69 -7.54
C THR A 15 -24.30 -36.41 -8.32
N ALA A 16 -25.46 -35.81 -8.14
CA ALA A 16 -25.74 -34.50 -8.70
C ALA A 16 -24.80 -33.48 -8.05
N LYS A 17 -23.91 -32.91 -8.85
CA LYS A 17 -23.09 -31.78 -8.44
C LYS A 17 -24.06 -30.71 -7.90
N PRO A 18 -23.95 -30.26 -6.64
CA PRO A 18 -24.87 -29.27 -6.14
C PRO A 18 -24.88 -28.08 -7.11
N ALA A 19 -26.05 -27.59 -7.47
CA ALA A 19 -26.15 -26.38 -8.28
C ALA A 19 -25.27 -25.33 -7.61
N SER A 20 -24.38 -24.67 -8.37
CA SER A 20 -23.43 -23.69 -7.84
C SER A 20 -24.20 -22.67 -7.02
N SER A 21 -23.97 -22.69 -5.71
CA SER A 21 -24.57 -21.76 -4.77
C SER A 21 -24.00 -20.37 -5.08
N TRP A 22 -24.77 -19.30 -4.86
CA TRP A 22 -24.25 -17.93 -4.89
C TRP A 22 -23.02 -17.78 -3.96
N ALA A 23 -22.98 -18.55 -2.88
CA ALA A 23 -21.88 -18.59 -1.92
C ALA A 23 -20.55 -19.08 -2.57
N ASP A 24 -20.62 -19.92 -3.61
CA ASP A 24 -19.43 -20.40 -4.32
C ASP A 24 -18.78 -19.29 -5.17
N LYS A 25 -19.49 -18.18 -5.40
CA LYS A 25 -19.03 -16.99 -6.11
C LYS A 25 -18.44 -15.93 -5.20
N VAL A 26 -18.45 -16.15 -3.89
CA VAL A 26 -18.00 -15.18 -2.89
C VAL A 26 -16.75 -15.71 -2.19
N THR A 27 -15.70 -14.89 -2.19
CA THR A 27 -14.46 -15.15 -1.46
C THR A 27 -14.29 -14.14 -0.34
N TRP A 28 -14.02 -14.61 0.86
CA TRP A 28 -13.70 -13.80 2.03
C TRP A 28 -12.20 -13.79 2.27
N ASN A 29 -11.68 -12.66 2.69
CA ASN A 29 -10.30 -12.51 3.13
C ASN A 29 -10.20 -11.48 4.24
N GLY A 30 -9.11 -11.51 4.97
CA GLY A 30 -8.87 -10.51 5.99
C GLY A 30 -7.54 -10.65 6.69
N ASP A 31 -7.23 -9.67 7.51
CA ASP A 31 -6.10 -9.73 8.42
C ASP A 31 -6.42 -9.05 9.75
N PHE A 32 -5.74 -9.55 10.78
CA PHE A 32 -5.67 -8.94 12.09
C PHE A 32 -4.20 -8.70 12.45
N ARG A 33 -3.89 -7.53 12.98
CA ARG A 33 -2.56 -7.16 13.49
C ARG A 33 -2.68 -6.55 14.87
N TYR A 34 -1.88 -7.03 15.81
CA TYR A 34 -1.55 -6.33 17.05
C TYR A 34 -0.13 -5.76 16.89
N ARG A 35 0.05 -4.50 17.24
CA ARG A 35 1.33 -3.78 17.21
C ARG A 35 1.64 -3.15 18.55
N TYR A 36 2.83 -3.38 19.07
CA TYR A 36 3.52 -2.48 20.00
C TYR A 36 4.42 -1.54 19.20
N GLU A 37 4.43 -0.27 19.58
CA GLU A 37 5.22 0.77 18.93
C GLU A 37 5.83 1.69 19.97
N SER A 38 7.15 1.92 19.87
CA SER A 38 7.92 2.93 20.61
C SER A 38 8.47 3.92 19.61
N ILE A 39 8.30 5.21 19.86
CA ILE A 39 8.75 6.32 19.04
C ILE A 39 9.53 7.26 19.93
N ASP A 40 10.79 7.51 19.58
CA ASP A 40 11.62 8.60 20.05
C ASP A 40 11.71 9.62 18.93
N ASN A 41 11.45 10.88 19.25
CA ASN A 41 11.39 11.96 18.27
C ASN A 41 11.84 13.26 18.95
N ASP A 42 12.90 13.85 18.46
CA ASP A 42 13.50 15.08 19.01
C ASP A 42 12.54 16.28 19.07
N ARG A 43 11.41 16.20 18.35
CA ARG A 43 10.33 17.20 18.45
C ARG A 43 9.63 17.19 19.82
N THR A 44 9.76 16.12 20.61
CA THR A 44 9.04 15.93 21.88
C THR A 44 9.99 15.51 22.98
N ASP A 45 9.80 16.04 24.19
CA ASP A 45 10.64 15.73 25.37
C ASP A 45 10.49 14.30 25.90
N GLU A 46 9.47 13.55 25.45
CA GLU A 46 9.16 12.20 25.95
C GLU A 46 8.89 11.23 24.81
N ASP A 47 9.40 10.00 24.95
CA ASP A 47 9.11 8.88 24.05
C ASP A 47 7.63 8.54 24.05
N ARG A 48 7.09 8.25 22.87
CA ARG A 48 5.72 7.82 22.71
C ARG A 48 5.63 6.30 22.61
N ASN A 49 5.09 5.67 23.65
CA ASN A 49 4.81 4.24 23.65
C ASN A 49 3.32 3.95 23.46
N ARG A 50 2.96 3.12 22.48
CA ARG A 50 1.56 2.79 22.21
C ARG A 50 1.34 1.37 21.72
N ASN A 51 0.13 0.87 22.00
CA ASN A 51 -0.35 -0.40 21.47
C ASN A 51 -1.44 -0.11 20.46
N ARG A 52 -1.40 -0.78 19.31
CA ARG A 52 -2.34 -0.56 18.20
C ARG A 52 -2.92 -1.89 17.71
N VAL A 53 -4.12 -1.82 17.18
CA VAL A 53 -4.74 -2.94 16.47
C VAL A 53 -5.14 -2.50 15.06
N ARG A 54 -5.11 -3.46 14.15
CA ARG A 54 -5.70 -3.35 12.83
C ARG A 54 -6.52 -4.60 12.55
N ALA A 55 -7.75 -4.41 12.11
CA ALA A 55 -8.64 -5.47 11.65
C ALA A 55 -9.17 -5.08 10.28
N ARG A 56 -9.04 -5.96 9.29
CA ARG A 56 -9.59 -5.78 7.95
C ARG A 56 -10.33 -7.03 7.54
N ILE A 57 -11.48 -6.84 6.93
CA ILE A 57 -12.27 -7.91 6.34
C ILE A 57 -12.75 -7.48 4.96
N GLY A 58 -12.56 -8.32 3.97
CA GLY A 58 -12.95 -8.07 2.59
C GLY A 58 -13.75 -9.23 2.01
N MET A 59 -14.56 -8.89 1.05
CA MET A 59 -15.35 -9.83 0.26
C MET A 59 -15.19 -9.47 -1.23
N THR A 60 -14.98 -10.47 -2.07
CA THR A 60 -15.10 -10.35 -3.52
C THR A 60 -16.16 -11.31 -4.02
N ALA A 61 -17.01 -10.84 -4.94
CA ALA A 61 -18.06 -11.61 -5.56
C ALA A 61 -17.88 -11.64 -7.09
N GLN A 62 -17.84 -12.85 -7.66
CA GLN A 62 -17.87 -13.02 -9.11
C GLN A 62 -19.31 -12.81 -9.60
N VAL A 63 -19.58 -11.67 -10.23
CA VAL A 63 -20.92 -11.26 -10.69
C VAL A 63 -21.24 -11.95 -12.01
N THR A 64 -20.32 -11.87 -12.99
CA THR A 64 -20.35 -12.61 -14.25
C THR A 64 -18.97 -13.23 -14.50
N ASP A 65 -18.77 -13.88 -15.64
CA ASP A 65 -17.46 -14.45 -15.99
C ASP A 65 -16.36 -13.37 -16.14
N ASP A 66 -16.75 -12.14 -16.46
CA ASP A 66 -15.83 -11.03 -16.73
C ASP A 66 -15.94 -9.89 -15.71
N VAL A 67 -16.90 -9.95 -14.76
CA VAL A 67 -17.13 -8.88 -13.78
C VAL A 67 -17.03 -9.39 -12.36
N GLN A 68 -16.18 -8.77 -11.56
CA GLN A 68 -16.06 -8.97 -10.13
C GLN A 68 -16.42 -7.67 -9.38
N ALA A 69 -17.07 -7.79 -8.24
CA ALA A 69 -17.27 -6.68 -7.31
C ALA A 69 -16.57 -6.98 -6.00
N GLY A 70 -15.95 -5.97 -5.40
CA GLY A 70 -15.26 -6.08 -4.12
C GLY A 70 -15.72 -5.02 -3.13
N VAL A 71 -15.78 -5.42 -1.85
CA VAL A 71 -15.99 -4.52 -0.72
C VAL A 71 -15.08 -4.92 0.43
N ALA A 72 -14.51 -3.95 1.14
CA ALA A 72 -13.75 -4.21 2.35
C ALA A 72 -13.99 -3.15 3.41
N LEU A 73 -13.92 -3.59 4.66
CA LEU A 73 -13.95 -2.75 5.85
C LEU A 73 -12.61 -2.86 6.56
N ALA A 74 -12.14 -1.75 7.11
CA ALA A 74 -10.93 -1.67 7.93
C ALA A 74 -11.18 -0.89 9.22
N SER A 75 -10.49 -1.26 10.29
CA SER A 75 -10.32 -0.38 11.44
C SER A 75 -9.54 0.87 11.03
N GLY A 76 -9.54 1.90 11.83
CA GLY A 76 -8.82 3.15 11.58
C GLY A 76 -9.71 4.37 11.72
N SER A 77 -9.13 5.52 11.40
CA SER A 77 -9.82 6.79 11.19
C SER A 77 -9.98 7.02 9.68
N ASP A 78 -10.12 8.26 9.29
CA ASP A 78 -10.09 8.76 7.92
C ASP A 78 -8.67 8.96 7.35
N ASP A 79 -7.64 8.61 8.12
CA ASP A 79 -6.23 8.65 7.72
C ASP A 79 -6.01 7.82 6.41
N PRO A 80 -5.58 8.46 5.30
CA PRO A 80 -5.47 7.80 3.99
C PRO A 80 -4.38 6.73 3.94
N VAL A 81 -3.41 6.76 4.87
CA VAL A 81 -2.23 5.89 4.88
C VAL A 81 -2.13 5.02 6.14
N SER A 82 -3.20 4.98 6.99
CA SER A 82 -3.19 4.14 8.19
C SER A 82 -4.55 3.61 8.58
N SER A 83 -4.70 2.29 8.61
CA SER A 83 -5.87 1.58 9.14
C SER A 83 -5.71 1.12 10.61
N ASN A 84 -4.79 1.74 11.37
CA ASN A 84 -4.53 1.38 12.75
C ASN A 84 -5.44 2.14 13.73
N GLN A 85 -5.85 1.45 14.80
CA GLN A 85 -6.50 2.04 15.98
C GLN A 85 -5.59 1.92 17.21
N THR A 86 -5.32 3.05 17.86
CA THR A 86 -4.57 3.06 19.13
C THR A 86 -5.46 2.58 20.27
N LEU A 87 -4.93 1.66 21.09
CA LEU A 87 -5.59 1.17 22.31
C LEU A 87 -5.32 2.12 23.49
N GLY A 88 -6.04 1.96 24.60
CA GLY A 88 -5.83 2.74 25.83
C GLY A 88 -6.83 3.88 26.03
N GLY A 89 -7.91 3.97 25.26
CA GLY A 89 -8.95 4.96 25.41
C GLY A 89 -10.03 4.61 26.44
N GLY A 90 -9.70 3.99 27.59
CA GLY A 90 -10.68 3.66 28.63
C GLY A 90 -11.71 2.61 28.22
N GLY A 91 -11.40 1.72 27.25
CA GLY A 91 -12.35 0.71 26.75
C GLY A 91 -13.39 1.23 25.76
N THR A 92 -13.23 2.44 25.24
CA THR A 92 -14.11 3.00 24.20
C THR A 92 -14.07 2.19 22.89
N SER A 93 -15.17 2.19 22.16
CA SER A 93 -15.30 1.53 20.86
C SER A 93 -14.30 2.14 19.84
N LYS A 94 -13.91 1.32 18.86
CA LYS A 94 -13.01 1.75 17.76
C LYS A 94 -13.79 1.83 16.44
N GLY A 95 -13.37 2.76 15.59
CA GLY A 95 -14.00 2.98 14.29
C GLY A 95 -13.74 1.84 13.31
N ILE A 96 -14.70 1.65 12.40
CA ILE A 96 -14.59 0.77 11.22
C ILE A 96 -15.05 1.61 10.03
N ASN A 97 -14.24 1.63 8.97
CA ASN A 97 -14.46 2.45 7.79
C ASN A 97 -14.60 1.58 6.53
N LEU A 98 -15.21 2.15 5.49
CA LEU A 98 -15.19 1.57 4.16
C LEU A 98 -13.77 1.71 3.57
N ASP A 99 -13.03 0.62 3.54
CA ASP A 99 -11.65 0.58 3.00
C ASP A 99 -11.64 0.46 1.47
N MET A 100 -12.52 -0.37 0.92
CA MET A 100 -12.66 -0.54 -0.54
C MET A 100 -14.12 -0.78 -0.93
N ALA A 101 -14.49 -0.28 -2.12
CA ALA A 101 -15.75 -0.58 -2.80
C ALA A 101 -15.55 -0.36 -4.31
N TYR A 102 -15.49 -1.42 -5.09
CA TYR A 102 -15.11 -1.34 -6.50
C TYR A 102 -15.76 -2.40 -7.37
N ILE A 103 -15.75 -2.14 -8.66
CA ILE A 103 -16.05 -3.10 -9.72
C ILE A 103 -14.77 -3.29 -10.55
N ASP A 104 -14.43 -4.54 -10.85
CA ASP A 104 -13.37 -4.96 -11.76
C ASP A 104 -14.00 -5.64 -12.97
N TRP A 105 -13.80 -5.07 -14.16
CA TRP A 105 -14.29 -5.60 -15.42
C TRP A 105 -13.14 -6.01 -16.32
N LYS A 106 -13.02 -7.31 -16.56
CA LYS A 106 -12.13 -7.87 -17.56
C LYS A 106 -12.77 -7.71 -18.93
N PHE A 107 -12.54 -6.58 -19.60
CA PHE A 107 -13.20 -6.26 -20.87
C PHE A 107 -12.51 -6.87 -22.10
N ALA A 108 -11.26 -7.36 -21.93
CA ALA A 108 -10.53 -8.11 -22.94
C ALA A 108 -9.48 -9.03 -22.29
N GLU A 109 -8.81 -9.86 -23.08
CA GLU A 109 -7.71 -10.70 -22.59
C GLU A 109 -6.59 -9.82 -22.01
N ASN A 110 -6.21 -10.09 -20.75
CA ASN A 110 -5.17 -9.34 -20.02
C ASN A 110 -5.48 -7.86 -19.76
N LEU A 111 -6.71 -7.39 -20.02
CA LEU A 111 -7.12 -6.00 -19.84
C LEU A 111 -8.28 -5.91 -18.83
N HIS A 112 -8.07 -5.10 -17.79
CA HIS A 112 -9.05 -4.84 -16.75
C HIS A 112 -9.33 -3.34 -16.62
N LEU A 113 -10.59 -2.99 -16.42
CA LEU A 113 -11.03 -1.67 -15.96
C LEU A 113 -11.57 -1.84 -14.55
N VAL A 114 -10.95 -1.13 -13.61
CA VAL A 114 -11.39 -1.12 -12.21
C VAL A 114 -11.87 0.28 -11.86
N ALA A 115 -13.02 0.39 -11.22
CA ALA A 115 -13.60 1.67 -10.82
C ALA A 115 -14.18 1.60 -9.40
N GLY A 116 -14.00 2.67 -8.64
CA GLY A 116 -14.42 2.84 -7.24
C GLY A 116 -13.25 3.16 -6.32
N LYS A 117 -13.39 2.85 -5.02
CA LYS A 117 -12.31 2.93 -4.03
C LYS A 117 -11.59 1.59 -4.00
N THR A 118 -10.32 1.56 -4.42
CA THR A 118 -9.60 0.31 -4.67
C THR A 118 -8.27 0.24 -3.95
N LYS A 119 -7.67 -0.95 -3.94
CA LYS A 119 -6.25 -1.06 -3.64
C LYS A 119 -5.46 -0.27 -4.68
N ASN A 120 -4.41 0.46 -4.24
CA ASN A 120 -3.53 1.15 -5.17
C ASN A 120 -2.98 0.16 -6.22
N PRO A 121 -3.22 0.41 -7.52
CA PRO A 121 -2.81 -0.48 -8.59
C PRO A 121 -1.32 -0.41 -8.92
N PHE A 122 -0.65 0.71 -8.61
CA PHE A 122 0.75 0.93 -8.95
C PHE A 122 1.67 0.01 -8.17
N TYR A 123 2.64 -0.55 -8.86
CA TYR A 123 3.63 -1.42 -8.26
C TYR A 123 4.66 -0.62 -7.46
N SER A 124 4.89 -1.00 -6.21
CA SER A 124 5.95 -0.47 -5.37
C SER A 124 7.08 -1.50 -5.29
N VAL A 125 8.27 -1.13 -5.78
CA VAL A 125 9.44 -1.99 -5.84
C VAL A 125 9.88 -2.42 -4.44
N GLY A 126 10.28 -3.67 -4.30
CA GLY A 126 10.61 -4.20 -2.98
C GLY A 126 9.47 -4.10 -1.95
N LYS A 127 8.24 -3.71 -2.32
CA LYS A 127 7.17 -3.29 -1.41
C LYS A 127 7.62 -2.18 -0.46
N ASN A 128 8.48 -1.33 -0.93
CA ASN A 128 8.82 -0.08 -0.27
C ASN A 128 7.75 0.96 -0.58
N SER A 129 7.58 1.95 0.27
CA SER A 129 6.53 2.96 0.16
C SER A 129 7.13 4.35 -0.10
N LEU A 130 8.14 4.44 -0.97
CA LEU A 130 8.76 5.71 -1.35
C LEU A 130 7.71 6.70 -1.88
N VAL A 131 6.81 6.25 -2.75
CA VAL A 131 5.74 7.06 -3.35
C VAL A 131 4.39 6.78 -2.69
N TRP A 132 4.07 5.50 -2.45
CA TRP A 132 2.73 5.07 -2.03
C TRP A 132 2.76 4.17 -0.80
N ASP A 133 2.11 4.59 0.29
CA ASP A 133 1.85 3.70 1.43
C ASP A 133 0.99 2.50 1.01
N SER A 134 1.26 1.37 1.61
CA SER A 134 0.53 0.12 1.34
C SER A 134 -0.95 0.13 1.78
N ASP A 135 -1.32 1.06 2.66
CA ASP A 135 -2.69 1.26 3.14
C ASP A 135 -3.46 2.32 2.32
N TYR A 136 -2.79 3.05 1.39
CA TYR A 136 -3.45 3.98 0.47
C TYR A 136 -4.46 3.28 -0.45
N ARG A 137 -5.65 3.88 -0.57
CA ARG A 137 -6.79 3.36 -1.36
C ARG A 137 -7.34 4.46 -2.27
N PRO A 138 -6.78 4.61 -3.50
CA PRO A 138 -7.26 5.61 -4.44
C PRO A 138 -8.75 5.43 -4.78
N GLU A 139 -9.41 6.55 -5.01
CA GLU A 139 -10.80 6.67 -5.42
C GLU A 139 -10.86 7.15 -6.87
N GLY A 140 -11.46 6.36 -7.77
CA GLY A 140 -11.50 6.70 -9.19
C GLY A 140 -11.57 5.49 -10.09
N ALA A 141 -10.78 5.50 -11.18
CA ALA A 141 -10.72 4.37 -12.10
C ALA A 141 -9.30 4.17 -12.66
N HIS A 142 -8.97 2.93 -12.98
CA HIS A 142 -7.74 2.61 -13.69
C HIS A 142 -7.95 1.46 -14.69
N VAL A 143 -7.16 1.49 -15.75
CA VAL A 143 -7.02 0.39 -16.69
C VAL A 143 -5.67 -0.28 -16.45
N SER A 144 -5.66 -1.60 -16.45
CA SER A 144 -4.45 -2.40 -16.33
C SER A 144 -4.33 -3.45 -17.43
N PHE A 145 -3.11 -3.66 -17.88
CA PHE A 145 -2.71 -4.73 -18.79
C PHE A 145 -1.60 -5.56 -18.15
N ASP A 146 -1.69 -6.89 -18.21
CA ASP A 146 -0.63 -7.79 -17.75
C ASP A 146 -0.66 -9.11 -18.56
N ASN A 147 0.41 -9.39 -19.29
CA ASN A 147 0.61 -10.64 -20.03
C ASN A 147 1.69 -11.54 -19.39
N GLY A 148 2.08 -11.24 -18.16
CA GLY A 148 3.12 -11.95 -17.41
C GLY A 148 4.53 -11.39 -17.61
N ALA A 149 4.89 -10.95 -18.81
CA ALA A 149 6.18 -10.32 -19.12
C ALA A 149 6.08 -8.79 -19.06
N PHE A 150 5.19 -8.20 -19.86
CA PHE A 150 4.92 -6.77 -19.86
C PHE A 150 3.63 -6.47 -19.10
N TRP A 151 3.65 -5.38 -18.34
CA TRP A 151 2.46 -4.86 -17.68
C TRP A 151 2.43 -3.33 -17.77
N ALA A 152 1.23 -2.78 -17.76
CA ALA A 152 0.99 -1.35 -17.80
C ALA A 152 -0.27 -1.00 -17.01
N ILE A 153 -0.29 0.17 -16.40
CA ILE A 153 -1.40 0.72 -15.63
C ILE A 153 -1.55 2.18 -16.02
N ALA A 154 -2.79 2.64 -16.18
CA ALA A 154 -3.11 4.05 -16.27
C ALA A 154 -4.34 4.33 -15.40
N GLY A 155 -4.25 5.31 -14.51
CA GLY A 155 -5.26 5.64 -13.53
C GLY A 155 -5.59 7.13 -13.51
N TYR A 156 -6.84 7.41 -13.15
CA TYR A 156 -7.39 8.73 -12.88
C TYR A 156 -8.15 8.65 -11.57
N HIS A 157 -7.73 9.43 -10.59
CA HIS A 157 -8.21 9.34 -9.22
C HIS A 157 -8.60 10.72 -8.70
N PHE A 158 -9.66 10.77 -7.91
CA PHE A 158 -10.13 11.97 -7.25
C PHE A 158 -9.37 12.18 -5.94
N LEU A 159 -8.88 13.37 -5.72
CA LEU A 159 -8.32 13.83 -4.44
C LEU A 159 -9.38 14.61 -3.68
N GLU A 160 -10.04 15.53 -4.34
CA GLU A 160 -11.15 16.30 -3.81
C GLU A 160 -12.27 16.42 -4.85
N SER A 161 -13.51 16.51 -4.40
CA SER A 161 -14.68 16.65 -5.26
C SER A 161 -15.43 17.93 -4.91
N ASP A 162 -16.19 18.47 -5.87
CA ASP A 162 -17.10 19.57 -5.64
C ASP A 162 -17.93 19.37 -4.37
N ASN A 163 -17.89 20.34 -3.47
CA ASN A 163 -18.81 20.37 -2.35
C ASN A 163 -20.18 20.90 -2.77
N LYS A 164 -21.19 20.65 -1.95
CA LYS A 164 -22.57 21.08 -2.22
C LYS A 164 -22.73 22.61 -2.39
N GLY A 165 -21.76 23.39 -1.96
CA GLY A 165 -21.74 24.86 -2.05
C GLY A 165 -20.99 25.37 -3.30
N GLY A 166 -20.28 24.50 -4.03
CA GLY A 166 -19.43 24.88 -5.17
C GLY A 166 -18.28 25.80 -4.76
N THR A 167 -17.75 25.64 -3.55
CA THR A 167 -16.67 26.47 -2.99
C THR A 167 -15.34 25.73 -2.92
N GLN A 168 -15.34 24.42 -3.19
CA GLN A 168 -14.14 23.63 -3.38
C GLN A 168 -13.98 23.33 -4.86
N ASP A 169 -12.77 23.42 -5.34
CA ASP A 169 -12.41 22.98 -6.68
C ASP A 169 -12.29 21.44 -6.71
N VAL A 170 -12.41 20.86 -7.89
CA VAL A 170 -12.18 19.41 -8.08
C VAL A 170 -10.70 19.21 -8.28
N GLU A 171 -10.10 18.43 -7.39
CA GLU A 171 -8.70 18.05 -7.50
C GLU A 171 -8.57 16.57 -7.85
N GLU A 172 -7.71 16.27 -8.78
CA GLU A 172 -7.59 14.96 -9.39
C GLU A 172 -6.12 14.59 -9.60
N MET A 173 -5.84 13.30 -9.58
CA MET A 173 -4.53 12.76 -9.81
C MET A 173 -4.55 11.82 -11.00
N MET A 174 -3.55 11.91 -11.86
CA MET A 174 -3.32 10.97 -12.95
C MET A 174 -2.04 10.19 -12.72
N GLY A 175 -2.04 8.92 -13.10
CA GLY A 175 -0.86 8.09 -13.02
C GLY A 175 -0.77 7.09 -14.15
N ALA A 176 0.44 6.87 -14.64
CA ALA A 176 0.74 5.80 -15.58
C ALA A 176 2.01 5.06 -15.13
N GLN A 177 2.01 3.76 -15.27
CA GLN A 177 3.16 2.92 -14.93
C GLN A 177 3.29 1.79 -15.94
N ILE A 178 4.52 1.50 -16.36
CA ILE A 178 4.84 0.37 -17.23
C ILE A 178 5.98 -0.44 -16.63
N GLY A 179 6.00 -1.73 -16.89
CA GLY A 179 7.09 -2.57 -16.43
C GLY A 179 7.27 -3.84 -17.23
N TYR A 180 8.43 -4.44 -16.98
CA TYR A 180 8.84 -5.69 -17.61
C TYR A 180 9.41 -6.65 -16.56
N ASN A 181 8.92 -7.89 -16.58
CA ASN A 181 9.43 -9.01 -15.80
C ASN A 181 10.29 -9.90 -16.72
N GLY A 182 11.55 -10.08 -16.39
CA GLY A 182 12.48 -10.86 -17.18
C GLY A 182 13.24 -11.91 -16.37
N LYS A 183 13.89 -12.82 -17.09
CA LYS A 183 14.81 -13.81 -16.53
C LYS A 183 16.14 -13.69 -17.23
N MET A 184 17.22 -13.58 -16.46
CA MET A 184 18.59 -13.65 -16.96
C MET A 184 19.11 -15.10 -16.97
N SER A 185 18.61 -15.93 -16.02
CA SER A 185 18.91 -17.36 -15.92
C SER A 185 17.83 -18.06 -15.07
N ASP A 186 17.92 -19.37 -14.90
CA ASP A 186 16.99 -20.16 -14.06
C ASP A 186 16.95 -19.68 -12.58
N ASN A 187 18.00 -18.98 -12.12
CA ASN A 187 18.13 -18.52 -10.76
C ASN A 187 18.09 -16.99 -10.63
N VAL A 188 18.00 -16.24 -11.71
CA VAL A 188 18.04 -14.76 -11.70
C VAL A 188 16.84 -14.21 -12.45
N GLU A 189 15.95 -13.62 -11.71
CA GLU A 189 14.77 -12.90 -12.22
C GLU A 189 14.94 -11.40 -11.95
N PHE A 190 14.45 -10.58 -12.86
CA PHE A 190 14.46 -9.13 -12.66
C PHE A 190 13.12 -8.52 -13.05
N LYS A 191 12.85 -7.37 -12.48
CA LYS A 191 11.74 -6.49 -12.84
C LYS A 191 12.29 -5.07 -12.99
N VAL A 192 11.86 -4.38 -14.01
CA VAL A 192 12.18 -2.96 -14.22
C VAL A 192 10.91 -2.25 -14.64
N GLY A 193 10.83 -0.97 -14.32
CA GLY A 193 9.68 -0.18 -14.73
C GLY A 193 9.92 1.31 -14.56
N ALA A 194 8.95 2.06 -15.07
CA ALA A 194 8.89 3.50 -14.98
C ALA A 194 7.45 3.94 -14.73
N SER A 195 7.29 5.03 -14.01
CA SER A 195 6.00 5.65 -13.74
C SER A 195 6.06 7.15 -14.03
N TYR A 196 4.88 7.69 -14.26
CA TYR A 196 4.62 9.12 -14.31
C TYR A 196 3.36 9.39 -13.50
N PHE A 197 3.46 10.30 -12.53
CA PHE A 197 2.34 10.72 -11.69
C PHE A 197 2.20 12.23 -11.81
N TYR A 198 0.99 12.70 -11.96
CA TYR A 198 0.67 14.11 -12.01
C TYR A 198 -0.42 14.43 -10.98
N VAL A 199 -0.08 15.30 -10.03
CA VAL A 199 -0.94 15.76 -8.94
C VAL A 199 -0.95 17.29 -8.98
N PRO A 200 -1.89 17.91 -9.72
CA PRO A 200 -2.00 19.36 -9.87
C PRO A 200 -2.65 19.97 -8.62
N VAL A 201 -1.85 20.45 -7.68
CA VAL A 201 -2.31 20.92 -6.36
C VAL A 201 -1.70 22.26 -5.96
N GLU A 202 -0.92 22.92 -6.83
CA GLU A 202 -0.38 24.26 -6.56
C GLU A 202 -1.49 25.23 -6.18
N GLY A 203 -1.39 25.84 -4.98
CA GLY A 203 -2.38 26.76 -4.42
C GLY A 203 -3.62 26.12 -3.80
N SER A 204 -3.76 24.79 -3.86
CA SER A 204 -4.85 24.07 -3.20
C SER A 204 -4.59 23.92 -1.70
N ASP A 205 -5.65 23.93 -0.89
CA ASP A 205 -5.59 23.68 0.56
C ASP A 205 -5.05 22.25 0.84
N PHE A 206 -4.42 22.05 1.99
CA PHE A 206 -3.96 20.71 2.39
C PHE A 206 -5.16 19.77 2.62
N PHE A 207 -5.19 18.64 1.92
CA PHE A 207 -6.35 17.74 1.86
C PHE A 207 -6.64 16.97 3.14
N TYR A 208 -5.62 16.72 3.96
CA TYR A 208 -5.76 15.88 5.14
C TYR A 208 -5.11 16.54 6.36
N ASP A 209 -5.88 16.63 7.47
CA ASP A 209 -5.49 17.14 8.80
C ASP A 209 -4.91 18.56 8.81
N GLY A 210 -5.00 19.30 7.67
CA GLY A 210 -4.44 20.64 7.51
C GLY A 210 -2.91 20.68 7.52
N GLU A 211 -2.26 19.58 7.13
CA GLU A 211 -0.79 19.41 7.17
C GLU A 211 -0.25 19.11 5.77
N SER A 212 0.92 19.67 5.44
CA SER A 212 1.62 19.39 4.18
C SER A 212 2.39 18.08 4.19
N PHE A 213 2.63 17.49 5.35
CA PHE A 213 3.43 16.28 5.55
C PHE A 213 4.87 16.35 5.02
N GLY A 214 5.47 17.55 5.03
CA GLY A 214 6.83 17.77 4.55
C GLY A 214 6.92 18.38 3.15
N ASN A 215 5.83 18.47 2.41
CA ASN A 215 5.80 19.26 1.19
C ASN A 215 5.86 20.76 1.50
N SER A 216 6.36 21.56 0.56
CA SER A 216 6.47 23.00 0.67
C SER A 216 5.10 23.68 0.72
N GLU A 217 5.02 24.73 1.55
CA GLU A 217 3.83 25.54 1.76
C GLU A 217 3.98 26.90 1.10
N LEU A 218 3.02 27.32 0.32
CA LEU A 218 3.00 28.64 -0.31
C LEU A 218 2.87 29.75 0.75
N GLY A 219 4.00 30.28 1.21
CA GLY A 219 4.09 31.46 2.06
C GLY A 219 3.39 31.38 3.42
N SER A 220 3.06 30.24 4.00
CA SER A 220 2.31 30.03 5.25
C SER A 220 0.82 30.28 5.13
N THR A 221 0.21 29.83 4.05
CA THR A 221 -1.22 29.96 3.77
C THR A 221 -2.02 28.67 4.01
N GLY A 222 -1.37 27.54 4.29
CA GLY A 222 -2.00 26.22 4.41
C GLY A 222 -2.29 25.58 3.04
N THR A 223 -1.56 26.00 1.99
CA THR A 223 -1.72 25.54 0.62
C THR A 223 -0.40 25.02 0.06
N TYR A 224 -0.47 24.09 -0.90
CA TYR A 224 0.71 23.56 -1.57
C TYR A 224 1.40 24.61 -2.43
N GLU A 225 2.74 24.63 -2.43
CA GLU A 225 3.54 25.55 -3.23
C GLU A 225 3.72 25.09 -4.67
N PHE A 226 3.73 23.77 -4.90
CA PHE A 226 4.03 23.15 -6.20
C PHE A 226 2.99 22.13 -6.62
N ASP A 227 2.91 21.89 -7.92
CA ASP A 227 2.36 20.66 -8.48
C ASP A 227 3.37 19.50 -8.33
N TYR A 228 2.89 18.27 -8.47
CA TYR A 228 3.76 17.09 -8.43
C TYR A 228 3.71 16.37 -9.77
N GLU A 229 4.65 16.72 -10.65
CA GLU A 229 4.92 16.04 -11.92
C GLU A 229 6.07 15.05 -11.73
N THR A 230 5.77 13.92 -11.09
CA THR A 230 6.77 12.95 -10.63
C THR A 230 7.04 11.87 -11.68
N VAL A 231 8.31 11.70 -12.05
CA VAL A 231 8.83 10.55 -12.80
C VAL A 231 9.48 9.58 -11.81
N GLU A 232 9.13 8.30 -11.90
CA GLU A 232 9.73 7.21 -11.12
C GLU A 232 10.43 6.22 -12.04
N LEU A 233 11.60 5.73 -11.63
CA LEU A 233 12.33 4.63 -12.27
C LEU A 233 12.71 3.61 -11.22
N PHE A 234 12.38 2.33 -11.45
CA PHE A 234 12.67 1.28 -10.47
C PHE A 234 13.20 -0.01 -11.09
N ALA A 235 13.96 -0.74 -10.28
CA ALA A 235 14.46 -2.06 -10.63
C ALA A 235 14.45 -3.01 -9.43
N GLU A 236 14.18 -4.28 -9.69
CA GLU A 236 14.28 -5.37 -8.71
C GLU A 236 15.04 -6.54 -9.34
N LEU A 237 15.97 -7.11 -8.59
CA LEU A 237 16.73 -8.31 -8.95
C LEU A 237 16.53 -9.38 -7.89
N SER A 238 15.95 -10.52 -8.25
CA SER A 238 15.78 -11.68 -7.39
C SER A 238 16.73 -12.80 -7.78
N THR A 239 17.47 -13.31 -6.81
CA THR A 239 18.42 -14.42 -7.01
C THR A 239 18.51 -15.31 -5.76
N LYS A 240 19.42 -16.26 -5.75
CA LYS A 240 19.77 -17.03 -4.56
C LYS A 240 21.22 -16.77 -4.16
N VAL A 241 21.43 -16.26 -2.95
CA VAL A 241 22.75 -16.11 -2.34
C VAL A 241 22.91 -17.16 -1.25
N ALA A 242 23.90 -18.02 -1.38
CA ALA A 242 24.10 -19.17 -0.49
C ALA A 242 22.83 -20.06 -0.32
N GLY A 243 22.05 -20.21 -1.39
CA GLY A 243 20.79 -20.98 -1.37
C GLY A 243 19.57 -20.23 -0.81
N ILE A 244 19.74 -19.04 -0.25
CA ILE A 244 18.68 -18.21 0.30
C ILE A 244 18.15 -17.26 -0.79
N LYS A 245 16.83 -17.23 -1.01
CA LYS A 245 16.22 -16.24 -1.90
C LYS A 245 16.60 -14.83 -1.43
N THR A 246 17.22 -14.06 -2.31
CA THR A 246 17.65 -12.70 -2.06
C THR A 246 17.07 -11.80 -3.14
N THR A 247 16.48 -10.69 -2.73
CA THR A 247 15.95 -9.68 -3.64
C THR A 247 16.63 -8.37 -3.32
N PHE A 248 17.23 -7.74 -4.33
CA PHE A 248 17.75 -6.37 -4.28
C PHE A 248 16.78 -5.48 -5.05
N PHE A 249 16.59 -4.25 -4.60
CA PHE A 249 15.74 -3.29 -5.29
C PHE A 249 16.30 -1.88 -5.17
N GLY A 250 15.94 -1.05 -6.12
CA GLY A 250 16.20 0.37 -6.13
C GLY A 250 15.04 1.11 -6.78
N ASP A 251 14.77 2.28 -6.27
CA ASP A 251 13.72 3.19 -6.67
C ASP A 251 14.26 4.61 -6.71
N TYR A 252 13.90 5.39 -7.72
CA TYR A 252 14.29 6.77 -7.88
C TYR A 252 13.12 7.58 -8.40
N VAL A 253 12.88 8.73 -7.78
CA VAL A 253 11.82 9.67 -8.16
C VAL A 253 12.39 11.06 -8.38
N LYS A 254 11.75 11.80 -9.27
CA LYS A 254 12.01 13.21 -9.52
C LYS A 254 10.71 13.94 -9.86
N ASN A 255 10.42 15.00 -9.12
CA ASN A 255 9.40 15.97 -9.48
C ASN A 255 10.00 17.02 -10.44
N ASN A 256 9.28 17.37 -11.50
CA ASN A 256 9.76 18.34 -12.49
C ASN A 256 9.37 19.80 -12.16
N ASP A 257 8.49 20.00 -11.16
CA ASP A 257 7.89 21.29 -10.82
C ASP A 257 8.46 21.94 -9.55
N ALA A 258 9.42 21.32 -8.87
CA ALA A 258 9.99 21.80 -7.61
C ALA A 258 11.52 21.83 -7.60
N ASP A 259 12.13 22.45 -6.58
CA ASP A 259 13.57 22.52 -6.40
C ASP A 259 14.12 21.37 -5.52
N GLU A 260 13.46 21.06 -4.40
CA GLU A 260 13.74 19.89 -3.53
C GLU A 260 12.99 18.67 -4.07
N ASP A 261 13.45 18.16 -5.21
CA ASP A 261 12.64 17.44 -6.19
C ASP A 261 12.96 15.97 -6.34
N THR A 262 13.99 15.45 -5.64
CA THR A 262 14.48 14.09 -5.83
C THR A 262 14.29 13.20 -4.63
N GLY A 263 14.13 11.92 -4.87
CA GLY A 263 14.14 10.90 -3.83
C GLY A 263 14.61 9.56 -4.37
N PHE A 264 15.16 8.74 -3.49
CA PHE A 264 15.51 7.38 -3.85
C PHE A 264 15.44 6.42 -2.67
N SER A 265 15.26 5.14 -2.97
CA SER A 265 15.44 4.07 -2.02
C SER A 265 16.29 2.94 -2.59
N LEU A 266 17.12 2.33 -1.73
CA LEU A 266 17.91 1.14 -2.05
C LEU A 266 17.70 0.11 -0.96
N GLY A 267 17.44 -1.13 -1.35
CA GLY A 267 17.19 -2.13 -0.34
C GLY A 267 17.44 -3.57 -0.77
N MET A 268 17.39 -4.45 0.23
CA MET A 268 17.49 -5.89 0.02
C MET A 268 16.58 -6.66 0.96
N LYS A 269 16.17 -7.85 0.53
CA LYS A 269 15.42 -8.84 1.32
C LYS A 269 16.05 -10.19 1.20
N LEU A 270 16.29 -10.82 2.35
CA LEU A 270 16.85 -12.16 2.50
C LEU A 270 15.76 -13.10 3.04
N GLY A 271 15.51 -14.21 2.36
CA GLY A 271 14.53 -15.20 2.77
C GLY A 271 13.08 -14.76 2.50
N SER A 272 12.15 -15.43 3.14
CA SER A 272 10.72 -15.16 2.99
C SER A 272 9.94 -15.86 4.11
N ALA A 273 9.35 -15.13 5.03
CA ALA A 273 8.55 -15.67 6.14
C ALA A 273 7.15 -16.12 5.67
N LYS A 274 7.07 -17.19 4.85
CA LYS A 274 5.82 -17.69 4.25
C LYS A 274 5.29 -18.97 4.91
N ASN A 275 6.18 -19.90 5.26
CA ASN A 275 5.80 -21.18 5.85
C ASN A 275 6.28 -21.22 7.29
N LYS A 276 5.71 -22.12 8.09
CA LYS A 276 6.11 -22.32 9.48
C LYS A 276 7.63 -22.54 9.59
N GLY A 277 8.29 -21.69 10.39
CA GLY A 277 9.73 -21.76 10.62
C GLY A 277 10.57 -20.90 9.69
N ASP A 278 9.98 -20.33 8.65
CA ASP A 278 10.71 -19.45 7.72
C ASP A 278 11.02 -18.10 8.36
N TRP A 279 12.18 -17.54 7.98
CA TRP A 279 12.64 -16.21 8.34
C TRP A 279 12.78 -15.31 7.12
N GLN A 280 12.59 -14.02 7.34
CA GLN A 280 12.91 -12.96 6.40
C GLN A 280 13.66 -11.85 7.13
N PHE A 281 14.68 -11.30 6.49
CA PHE A 281 15.35 -10.07 6.89
C PHE A 281 15.25 -9.06 5.75
N GLY A 282 15.08 -7.80 6.08
CA GLY A 282 15.02 -6.70 5.14
C GLY A 282 15.83 -5.52 5.64
N TYR A 283 16.41 -4.80 4.70
CA TYR A 283 17.06 -3.52 4.91
C TYR A 283 16.68 -2.58 3.77
N THR A 284 16.43 -1.32 4.10
CA THR A 284 16.21 -0.24 3.13
C THR A 284 16.90 1.01 3.64
N TYR A 285 17.60 1.72 2.77
CA TYR A 285 17.94 3.13 2.92
C TYR A 285 17.05 3.93 2.01
N GLU A 286 16.57 5.06 2.50
CA GLU A 286 15.70 5.97 1.77
C GLU A 286 16.13 7.41 2.05
N ASP A 287 16.05 8.25 1.02
CA ASP A 287 16.31 9.68 1.06
C ASP A 287 15.29 10.35 0.14
N LEU A 288 14.44 11.19 0.71
CA LEU A 288 13.27 11.74 0.05
C LEU A 288 13.18 13.23 0.36
N GLU A 289 13.57 14.06 -0.60
CA GLU A 289 13.48 15.51 -0.49
C GLU A 289 12.02 16.00 -0.35
N ALA A 290 11.85 17.24 0.10
CA ALA A 290 10.57 17.81 0.50
C ALA A 290 9.48 17.70 -0.58
N ASP A 291 9.80 18.00 -1.82
CA ASP A 291 8.84 18.06 -2.91
C ASP A 291 9.06 17.02 -4.02
N ALA A 292 9.79 15.96 -3.69
CA ALA A 292 10.05 14.87 -4.65
C ALA A 292 8.79 14.11 -5.07
N VAL A 293 7.82 13.98 -4.15
CA VAL A 293 6.52 13.32 -4.35
C VAL A 293 5.44 13.98 -3.51
N PHE A 294 4.18 13.70 -3.82
CA PHE A 294 3.05 14.14 -3.00
C PHE A 294 3.04 13.42 -1.65
N ALA A 295 3.38 14.14 -0.58
CA ALA A 295 3.74 13.61 0.73
C ALA A 295 2.61 12.87 1.46
N THR A 296 1.36 13.32 1.29
CA THR A 296 0.17 12.78 1.98
C THR A 296 0.03 11.26 1.85
N PHE A 297 0.58 10.66 0.77
CA PHE A 297 0.40 9.24 0.47
C PHE A 297 1.64 8.37 0.63
N THR A 298 2.75 8.91 1.16
CA THR A 298 4.01 8.18 1.40
C THR A 298 3.95 7.26 2.64
N ASP A 299 5.05 6.57 2.98
CA ASP A 299 5.12 5.67 4.16
C ASP A 299 4.81 6.41 5.46
N SER A 300 3.66 6.16 6.07
CA SER A 300 3.23 6.74 7.34
C SER A 300 4.12 6.39 8.55
N ASN A 301 5.15 5.58 8.36
CA ASN A 301 6.02 5.13 9.44
C ASN A 301 7.45 5.65 9.35
N PHE A 302 7.98 5.84 8.15
CA PHE A 302 9.33 6.34 7.91
C PHE A 302 9.38 7.84 8.24
N GLY A 303 10.32 8.28 9.07
CA GLY A 303 10.42 9.67 9.54
C GLY A 303 9.16 10.24 10.23
N GLY A 304 8.20 9.40 10.57
CA GLY A 304 6.89 9.86 11.09
C GLY A 304 5.80 9.98 10.03
N GLY A 305 6.12 9.84 8.75
CA GLY A 305 5.27 9.99 7.57
C GLY A 305 5.57 11.28 6.80
N GLY A 306 5.35 11.24 5.50
CA GLY A 306 5.56 12.38 4.61
C GLY A 306 6.88 12.34 3.86
N THR A 307 7.34 13.53 3.43
CA THR A 307 8.60 13.79 2.73
C THR A 307 9.59 14.55 3.61
N ASP A 308 10.71 15.04 3.06
CA ASP A 308 11.80 15.68 3.78
C ASP A 308 12.37 14.76 4.86
N VAL A 309 12.63 13.49 4.47
CA VAL A 309 13.03 12.40 5.37
C VAL A 309 14.13 11.55 4.74
N LYS A 310 15.08 11.08 5.55
CA LYS A 310 16.11 10.13 5.13
C LYS A 310 16.47 9.16 6.24
N GLY A 311 17.12 8.06 5.90
CA GLY A 311 17.66 7.12 6.89
C GLY A 311 17.42 5.65 6.58
N HIS A 312 17.34 4.86 7.61
CA HIS A 312 17.43 3.40 7.57
C HIS A 312 16.17 2.73 8.10
N LYS A 313 15.81 1.62 7.45
CA LYS A 313 14.74 0.71 7.91
C LYS A 313 15.25 -0.72 7.95
N PHE A 314 15.20 -1.34 9.12
CA PHE A 314 15.56 -2.73 9.35
C PHE A 314 14.31 -3.54 9.67
N ASN A 315 14.15 -4.71 9.07
CA ASN A 315 13.01 -5.58 9.32
C ASN A 315 13.46 -7.03 9.52
N ALA A 316 12.90 -7.70 10.50
CA ALA A 316 13.01 -9.15 10.67
C ALA A 316 11.62 -9.75 10.86
N ALA A 317 11.33 -10.87 10.20
CA ALA A 317 10.06 -11.56 10.35
C ALA A 317 10.25 -13.07 10.52
N TYR A 318 9.38 -13.69 11.31
CA TYR A 318 9.31 -15.13 11.53
C TYR A 318 7.87 -15.64 11.37
N ALA A 319 7.70 -16.70 10.60
CA ALA A 319 6.41 -17.33 10.38
C ALA A 319 6.15 -18.47 11.37
N PHE A 320 5.18 -18.30 12.27
CA PHE A 320 4.70 -19.37 13.15
C PHE A 320 3.86 -20.41 12.39
N SER A 321 3.17 -19.95 11.34
CA SER A 321 2.37 -20.76 10.43
C SER A 321 2.32 -20.07 9.06
N LYS A 322 1.68 -20.69 8.09
CA LYS A 322 1.42 -20.06 6.77
C LYS A 322 0.69 -18.71 6.88
N ASN A 323 -0.12 -18.55 7.92
CA ASN A 323 -1.01 -17.40 8.07
C ASN A 323 -0.65 -16.47 9.24
N THR A 324 0.29 -16.86 10.11
CA THR A 324 0.62 -16.10 11.34
C THR A 324 2.12 -15.84 11.40
N SER A 325 2.49 -14.58 11.61
CA SER A 325 3.88 -14.13 11.72
C SER A 325 4.08 -13.13 12.84
N LEU A 326 5.31 -13.08 13.35
CA LEU A 326 5.86 -12.00 14.15
C LEU A 326 6.80 -11.22 13.25
N SER A 327 6.79 -9.89 13.34
CA SER A 327 7.83 -9.05 12.75
C SER A 327 8.29 -7.96 13.69
N VAL A 328 9.55 -7.60 13.57
CA VAL A 328 10.17 -6.45 14.24
C VAL A 328 10.69 -5.54 13.15
N THR A 329 10.34 -4.26 13.22
CA THR A 329 10.83 -3.22 12.30
C THR A 329 11.42 -2.10 13.13
N TYR A 330 12.64 -1.67 12.80
CA TYR A 330 13.29 -0.52 13.39
C TYR A 330 13.59 0.50 12.30
N PHE A 331 13.25 1.73 12.56
CA PHE A 331 13.52 2.89 11.75
C PHE A 331 14.51 3.77 12.51
N ASP A 332 15.53 4.24 11.82
CA ASP A 332 16.60 5.12 12.27
C ASP A 332 16.67 6.23 11.21
N ASN A 333 15.94 7.31 11.46
CA ASN A 333 15.62 8.31 10.45
C ASN A 333 15.91 9.72 10.95
N GLU A 334 16.13 10.61 10.01
CA GLU A 334 16.22 12.05 10.17
C GLU A 334 15.14 12.70 9.29
N TYR A 335 14.60 13.85 9.71
CA TYR A 335 13.58 14.57 8.96
C TYR A 335 13.65 16.08 9.18
N GLY A 336 13.14 16.86 8.21
CA GLY A 336 13.03 18.30 8.33
C GLY A 336 14.30 19.07 7.97
N ASP A 337 15.18 18.52 7.14
CA ASP A 337 16.41 19.19 6.69
C ASP A 337 16.10 20.51 5.95
N PHE A 338 15.08 20.49 5.12
CA PHE A 338 14.65 21.65 4.33
C PHE A 338 13.49 22.41 4.99
N THR A 339 12.47 21.71 5.45
CA THR A 339 11.22 22.36 5.93
C THR A 339 11.31 22.88 7.36
N ARG A 340 12.41 22.63 8.08
CA ARG A 340 12.62 23.07 9.47
C ARG A 340 13.90 23.88 9.63
N ALA A 341 14.02 24.54 10.79
CA ALA A 341 15.22 25.28 11.12
C ALA A 341 16.43 24.40 11.43
N GLU A 342 16.20 23.15 11.79
CA GLU A 342 17.18 22.11 12.07
C GLU A 342 16.61 20.73 11.76
N GLU A 343 17.46 19.83 11.31
CA GLU A 343 17.14 18.42 11.11
C GLU A 343 16.92 17.73 12.46
N LEU A 344 15.94 16.85 12.54
CA LEU A 344 15.51 16.17 13.77
C LEU A 344 15.63 14.67 13.63
N ASP A 345 16.11 14.02 14.69
CA ASP A 345 16.16 12.56 14.77
C ASP A 345 14.77 11.94 15.03
N PHE A 346 14.52 10.80 14.41
CA PHE A 346 13.29 10.03 14.54
C PHE A 346 13.57 8.53 14.57
N ASP A 347 13.46 7.95 15.75
CA ASP A 347 13.58 6.52 15.95
C ASP A 347 12.23 5.86 16.18
N ARG A 348 11.97 4.73 15.50
CA ARG A 348 10.73 3.96 15.72
C ARG A 348 11.01 2.46 15.77
N LEU A 349 10.56 1.83 16.84
CA LEU A 349 10.50 0.38 16.96
C LEU A 349 9.07 -0.11 16.86
N GLN A 350 8.81 -1.08 15.99
CA GLN A 350 7.51 -1.75 15.87
C GLN A 350 7.67 -3.25 16.07
N VAL A 351 6.79 -3.84 16.87
CA VAL A 351 6.66 -5.29 17.06
C VAL A 351 5.24 -5.71 16.71
N ASP A 352 5.10 -6.44 15.61
CA ASP A 352 3.81 -6.84 15.05
C ASP A 352 3.58 -8.34 15.19
N VAL A 353 2.41 -8.73 15.70
CA VAL A 353 1.85 -10.07 15.49
C VAL A 353 0.70 -9.94 14.50
N LYS A 354 0.80 -10.67 13.38
CA LYS A 354 -0.15 -10.58 12.27
C LYS A 354 -0.68 -11.95 11.90
N THR A 355 -1.99 -12.06 11.72
CA THR A 355 -2.63 -13.24 11.15
C THR A 355 -3.51 -12.87 9.96
N LYS A 356 -3.61 -13.80 8.99
CA LYS A 356 -4.44 -13.64 7.77
C LYS A 356 -5.37 -14.83 7.64
N PHE A 357 -6.50 -14.64 7.01
CA PHE A 357 -7.47 -15.71 6.70
C PHE A 357 -8.12 -15.50 5.34
#